data_d4fe101cb9bdb9c01a8a9af6e3a8bb18
#
_entry.id   d4fe101cb9bdb9c01a8a9af6e3a8bb18
#
_cell.length_a   1.000
_cell.length_b   1.000
_cell.length_c   1.000
_cell.angle_alpha   90.00
_cell.angle_beta   90.00
_cell.angle_gamma   90.00
#
_symmetry.space_group_name_H-M   'P 1'
#
loop_
_entity.id
_entity.type
_entity.pdbx_description
1 polymer ?
#
loop_
_entity_poly.entity_id
_entity_poly.type
_entity_poly.pdbx_seq_one_letter_code
_entity_poly.pdbx_strand_id
1 'polypeptide(L)'
;LMEYFLHDREMEDLAVVAPDVGSVKMARAFAKRLNASLSIIDKRRPKPNHAEVVNFIGEVRDKNVVIFDDMIDTAGTMTDAARELIENQGAKRVDVCATHAILSGPALERLNMAPVGEVVVTNTIHFDRQDQCEKVRVLDISQMLAEAIKRIHLEQSISSLFIQ
;
A
#
# COMPACT_ATOMS: atom_id res chain seq x y z
N LEU A 1 -10.02 -1.14 1.66
CA LEU A 1 -8.84 -0.29 1.54
C LEU A 1 -9.17 1.06 0.88
N MET A 2 -9.75 1.09 -0.32
CA MET A 2 -10.08 2.34 -1.00
C MET A 2 -11.03 3.23 -0.21
N GLU A 3 -12.10 2.67 0.35
CA GLU A 3 -13.07 3.40 1.16
C GLU A 3 -12.40 4.11 2.35
N TYR A 4 -11.43 3.46 2.96
CA TYR A 4 -10.64 4.04 4.04
C TYR A 4 -9.93 5.34 3.62
N PHE A 5 -9.27 5.35 2.47
CA PHE A 5 -8.58 6.54 1.98
C PHE A 5 -9.52 7.59 1.39
N LEU A 6 -10.73 7.21 0.96
CA LEU A 6 -11.73 8.13 0.43
C LEU A 6 -12.55 8.83 1.52
N HIS A 7 -12.87 8.12 2.61
CA HIS A 7 -13.86 8.57 3.57
C HIS A 7 -13.32 8.76 4.99
N ASP A 8 -12.44 7.86 5.42
CA ASP A 8 -11.94 7.91 6.80
C ASP A 8 -10.67 8.74 6.93
N ARG A 9 -10.00 9.00 5.81
CA ARG A 9 -8.76 9.75 5.77
C ARG A 9 -8.75 10.76 4.62
N GLU A 10 -9.22 11.97 4.94
CA GLU A 10 -9.14 13.09 4.00
C GLU A 10 -7.66 13.47 3.79
N MET A 11 -7.11 13.10 2.63
CA MET A 11 -5.76 13.46 2.23
C MET A 11 -5.83 14.37 1.01
N GLU A 12 -5.47 15.62 1.19
CA GLU A 12 -5.29 16.56 0.08
C GLU A 12 -4.00 16.21 -0.69
N ASP A 13 -3.94 16.54 -1.97
CA ASP A 13 -2.78 16.33 -2.86
C ASP A 13 -2.21 14.90 -2.78
N LEU A 14 -3.09 13.91 -2.96
CA LEU A 14 -2.72 12.51 -2.86
C LEU A 14 -1.99 12.02 -4.12
N ALA A 15 -0.90 11.28 -3.92
CA ALA A 15 -0.24 10.48 -4.93
C ALA A 15 -0.18 9.01 -4.51
N VAL A 16 -0.46 8.11 -5.46
CA VAL A 16 -0.27 6.67 -5.26
C VAL A 16 1.05 6.26 -5.90
N VAL A 17 1.83 5.47 -5.19
CA VAL A 17 3.12 4.98 -5.66
C VAL A 17 3.12 3.46 -5.76
N ALA A 18 3.48 2.94 -6.94
CA ALA A 18 3.83 1.55 -7.11
C ALA A 18 5.28 1.33 -6.66
N PRO A 19 5.56 0.45 -5.69
CA PRO A 19 6.92 0.25 -5.17
C PRO A 19 7.82 -0.51 -6.13
N ASP A 20 7.25 -1.13 -7.16
CA ASP A 20 7.93 -1.79 -8.25
C ASP A 20 7.06 -1.86 -9.52
N VAL A 21 7.62 -2.37 -10.62
CA VAL A 21 6.94 -2.46 -11.91
C VAL A 21 5.78 -3.49 -11.88
N GLY A 22 5.88 -4.52 -11.04
CA GLY A 22 4.85 -5.58 -10.91
C GLY A 22 3.53 -5.06 -10.36
N SER A 23 3.59 -4.13 -9.41
CA SER A 23 2.40 -3.56 -8.75
C SER A 23 1.73 -2.41 -9.51
N VAL A 24 2.32 -1.92 -10.63
CA VAL A 24 1.83 -0.75 -11.39
C VAL A 24 0.37 -0.88 -11.82
N LYS A 25 -0.06 -2.06 -12.28
CA LYS A 25 -1.44 -2.26 -12.74
C LYS A 25 -2.45 -2.02 -11.61
N MET A 26 -2.18 -2.55 -10.43
CA MET A 26 -3.04 -2.39 -9.25
C MET A 26 -2.98 -0.97 -8.71
N ALA A 27 -1.78 -0.41 -8.56
CA ALA A 27 -1.58 0.97 -8.11
C ALA A 27 -2.29 1.98 -9.03
N ARG A 28 -2.29 1.75 -10.34
CA ARG A 28 -3.02 2.58 -11.32
C ARG A 28 -4.54 2.53 -11.10
N ALA A 29 -5.09 1.35 -10.88
CA ALA A 29 -6.53 1.20 -10.59
C ALA A 29 -6.90 1.90 -9.28
N PHE A 30 -6.05 1.80 -8.27
CA PHE A 30 -6.21 2.45 -6.98
C PHE A 30 -6.13 3.99 -7.12
N ALA A 31 -5.10 4.51 -7.80
CA ALA A 31 -4.92 5.93 -8.05
C ALA A 31 -6.12 6.55 -8.81
N LYS A 32 -6.60 5.86 -9.85
CA LYS A 32 -7.76 6.33 -10.63
C LYS A 32 -9.00 6.51 -9.75
N ARG A 33 -9.26 5.60 -8.82
CA ARG A 33 -10.44 5.65 -7.94
C ARG A 33 -10.31 6.72 -6.85
N LEU A 34 -9.09 6.97 -6.38
CA LEU A 34 -8.79 8.05 -5.43
C LEU A 34 -8.66 9.43 -6.09
N ASN A 35 -8.81 9.50 -7.42
CA ASN A 35 -8.50 10.72 -8.19
C ASN A 35 -7.10 11.28 -7.90
N ALA A 36 -6.15 10.38 -7.68
CA ALA A 36 -4.78 10.68 -7.30
C ALA A 36 -3.82 10.52 -8.48
N SER A 37 -2.67 11.19 -8.43
CA SER A 37 -1.58 10.97 -9.37
C SER A 37 -0.91 9.61 -9.12
N LEU A 38 -0.39 8.99 -10.19
CA LEU A 38 0.38 7.73 -10.10
C LEU A 38 1.86 8.02 -10.31
N SER A 39 2.69 7.50 -9.42
CA SER A 39 4.15 7.47 -9.57
C SER A 39 4.67 6.04 -9.41
N ILE A 40 5.87 5.77 -9.91
CA ILE A 40 6.43 4.42 -9.96
C ILE A 40 7.89 4.46 -9.50
N ILE A 41 8.27 3.52 -8.66
CA ILE A 41 9.67 3.23 -8.33
C ILE A 41 10.12 2.04 -9.19
N ASP A 42 11.05 2.28 -10.12
CA ASP A 42 11.67 1.22 -10.94
C ASP A 42 13.06 0.92 -10.36
N LYS A 43 13.13 -0.16 -9.57
CA LYS A 43 14.38 -0.65 -8.98
C LYS A 43 15.05 -1.60 -9.97
N ARG A 44 16.22 -1.25 -10.47
CA ARG A 44 17.01 -2.10 -11.36
C ARG A 44 18.32 -2.54 -10.71
N ARG A 45 18.56 -3.84 -10.70
CA ARG A 45 19.86 -4.42 -10.36
C ARG A 45 20.56 -4.80 -11.66
N PRO A 46 21.42 -3.94 -12.22
CA PRO A 46 22.05 -4.20 -13.52
C PRO A 46 22.97 -5.43 -13.51
N LYS A 47 23.57 -5.77 -12.35
CA LYS A 47 24.39 -6.97 -12.14
C LYS A 47 24.44 -7.37 -10.67
N PRO A 48 24.73 -8.64 -10.33
CA PRO A 48 25.07 -9.03 -8.97
C PRO A 48 26.22 -8.16 -8.43
N ASN A 49 26.11 -7.69 -7.19
CA ASN A 49 27.09 -6.81 -6.51
C ASN A 49 27.26 -5.39 -7.06
N HIS A 50 26.38 -4.93 -7.93
CA HIS A 50 26.29 -3.50 -8.29
C HIS A 50 25.25 -2.79 -7.45
N ALA A 51 25.45 -1.49 -7.25
CA ALA A 51 24.48 -0.63 -6.57
C ALA A 51 23.11 -0.70 -7.25
N GLU A 52 22.05 -0.73 -6.47
CA GLU A 52 20.69 -0.69 -6.97
C GLU A 52 20.43 0.69 -7.59
N VAL A 53 20.03 0.71 -8.86
CA VAL A 53 19.62 1.94 -9.54
C VAL A 53 18.13 2.11 -9.31
N VAL A 54 17.77 3.17 -8.59
CA VAL A 54 16.38 3.55 -8.37
C VAL A 54 16.01 4.62 -9.37
N ASN A 55 15.11 4.31 -10.30
CA ASN A 55 14.50 5.29 -11.18
C ASN A 55 13.10 5.63 -10.63
N PHE A 56 12.88 6.89 -10.33
CA PHE A 56 11.56 7.40 -9.95
C PHE A 56 10.88 8.04 -11.15
N ILE A 57 9.63 7.65 -11.41
CA ILE A 57 8.80 8.17 -12.51
C ILE A 57 7.55 8.79 -11.90
N GLY A 58 7.36 10.08 -12.09
CA GLY A 58 6.23 10.83 -11.57
C GLY A 58 6.66 12.01 -10.69
N GLU A 59 5.72 12.55 -9.91
CA GLU A 59 5.95 13.72 -9.04
C GLU A 59 5.22 13.52 -7.71
N VAL A 60 5.96 13.63 -6.60
CA VAL A 60 5.42 13.46 -5.22
C VAL A 60 5.86 14.58 -4.26
N ARG A 61 6.60 15.57 -4.75
CA ARG A 61 7.06 16.69 -3.94
C ARG A 61 5.89 17.40 -3.27
N ASP A 62 6.00 17.59 -1.96
CA ASP A 62 5.00 18.22 -1.09
C ASP A 62 3.65 17.50 -1.04
N LYS A 63 3.54 16.28 -1.59
CA LYS A 63 2.31 15.48 -1.60
C LYS A 63 2.23 14.49 -0.45
N ASN A 64 1.00 14.13 -0.11
CA ASN A 64 0.71 12.94 0.66
C ASN A 64 0.78 11.71 -0.25
N VAL A 65 1.50 10.69 0.16
CA VAL A 65 1.77 9.51 -0.67
C VAL A 65 1.21 8.25 -0.01
N VAL A 66 0.58 7.40 -0.81
CA VAL A 66 0.26 6.02 -0.43
C VAL A 66 1.02 5.06 -1.33
N ILE A 67 1.93 4.29 -0.75
CA ILE A 67 2.55 3.14 -1.43
C ILE A 67 1.54 2.00 -1.40
N PHE A 68 1.21 1.45 -2.58
CA PHE A 68 0.21 0.41 -2.72
C PHE A 68 0.79 -0.87 -3.31
N ASP A 69 0.57 -2.01 -2.63
CA ASP A 69 0.97 -3.34 -3.08
C ASP A 69 -0.07 -4.40 -2.71
N ASP A 70 0.13 -5.65 -3.12
CA ASP A 70 -0.73 -6.78 -2.75
C ASP A 70 -0.41 -7.30 -1.33
N MET A 71 0.86 -7.36 -0.96
CA MET A 71 1.30 -7.89 0.33
C MET A 71 2.50 -7.16 0.92
N ILE A 72 2.63 -7.25 2.24
CA ILE A 72 3.83 -6.85 2.98
C ILE A 72 4.39 -8.08 3.68
N ASP A 73 5.52 -8.59 3.20
CA ASP A 73 6.22 -9.71 3.84
C ASP A 73 7.25 -9.17 4.85
N THR A 74 8.50 -8.99 4.46
CA THR A 74 9.57 -8.52 5.37
C THR A 74 9.64 -6.99 5.50
N ALA A 75 8.75 -6.26 4.83
CA ALA A 75 8.65 -4.82 4.75
C ALA A 75 9.87 -4.09 4.12
N GLY A 76 10.88 -4.79 3.64
CA GLY A 76 12.07 -4.17 3.04
C GLY A 76 11.72 -3.23 1.89
N THR A 77 11.00 -3.72 0.89
CA THR A 77 10.58 -2.92 -0.29
C THR A 77 9.84 -1.65 0.11
N MET A 78 8.88 -1.76 1.06
CA MET A 78 8.06 -0.64 1.51
C MET A 78 8.86 0.42 2.26
N THR A 79 9.75 -0.02 3.15
CA THR A 79 10.55 0.89 3.96
C THR A 79 11.63 1.61 3.15
N ASP A 80 12.24 0.92 2.18
CA ASP A 80 13.19 1.53 1.25
C ASP A 80 12.49 2.53 0.34
N ALA A 81 11.30 2.17 -0.18
CA ALA A 81 10.48 3.07 -0.97
C ALA A 81 10.08 4.32 -0.18
N ALA A 82 9.66 4.16 1.10
CA ALA A 82 9.27 5.29 1.94
C ALA A 82 10.45 6.25 2.20
N ARG A 83 11.66 5.73 2.43
CA ARG A 83 12.87 6.57 2.58
C ARG A 83 13.17 7.32 1.29
N GLU A 84 13.16 6.64 0.15
CA GLU A 84 13.38 7.27 -1.15
C GLU A 84 12.41 8.43 -1.39
N LEU A 85 11.13 8.22 -1.12
CA LEU A 85 10.08 9.21 -1.34
C LEU A 85 10.21 10.43 -0.41
N ILE A 86 10.54 10.23 0.86
CA ILE A 86 10.72 11.33 1.82
C ILE A 86 12.04 12.05 1.58
N GLU A 87 13.16 11.32 1.55
CA GLU A 87 14.50 11.90 1.59
C GLU A 87 14.94 12.47 0.24
N ASN A 88 14.61 11.80 -0.87
CA ASN A 88 15.09 12.17 -2.20
C ASN A 88 14.01 12.81 -3.07
N GLN A 89 12.74 12.42 -2.93
CA GLN A 89 11.67 12.91 -3.78
C GLN A 89 10.83 14.03 -3.13
N GLY A 90 11.04 14.29 -1.83
CA GLY A 90 10.41 15.41 -1.12
C GLY A 90 8.93 15.22 -0.82
N ALA A 91 8.46 13.97 -0.65
CA ALA A 91 7.10 13.69 -0.22
C ALA A 91 6.85 14.26 1.19
N LYS A 92 5.67 14.85 1.40
CA LYS A 92 5.26 15.41 2.69
C LYS A 92 4.99 14.32 3.74
N ARG A 93 4.36 13.23 3.31
CA ARG A 93 4.00 12.09 4.13
C ARG A 93 3.96 10.84 3.26
N VAL A 94 4.33 9.71 3.82
CA VAL A 94 4.20 8.41 3.17
C VAL A 94 3.45 7.46 4.09
N ASP A 95 2.34 6.93 3.60
CA ASP A 95 1.61 5.81 4.18
C ASP A 95 1.78 4.58 3.27
N VAL A 96 1.58 3.40 3.82
CA VAL A 96 1.68 2.13 3.10
C VAL A 96 0.33 1.42 3.14
N CYS A 97 -0.07 0.81 2.03
CA CYS A 97 -1.31 0.08 1.94
C CYS A 97 -1.09 -1.26 1.23
N ALA A 98 -1.55 -2.36 1.83
CA ALA A 98 -1.53 -3.66 1.21
C ALA A 98 -2.71 -4.53 1.64
N THR A 99 -3.09 -5.50 0.78
CA THR A 99 -4.16 -6.42 1.14
C THR A 99 -3.69 -7.41 2.20
N HIS A 100 -2.51 -8.02 2.03
CA HIS A 100 -2.05 -9.12 2.85
C HIS A 100 -0.91 -8.72 3.80
N ALA A 101 -1.16 -8.82 5.10
CA ALA A 101 -0.19 -8.50 6.15
C ALA A 101 0.55 -9.77 6.60
N ILE A 102 1.54 -10.25 5.84
CA ILE A 102 2.37 -11.39 6.27
C ILE A 102 3.24 -10.97 7.45
N LEU A 103 3.90 -9.82 7.33
CA LEU A 103 4.71 -9.15 8.36
C LEU A 103 5.70 -10.11 9.04
N SER A 104 6.44 -10.87 8.22
CA SER A 104 7.39 -11.87 8.68
C SER A 104 8.72 -11.26 9.14
N GLY A 105 9.44 -12.00 9.98
CA GLY A 105 10.78 -11.67 10.41
C GLY A 105 10.90 -10.26 10.98
N PRO A 106 11.79 -9.38 10.44
CA PRO A 106 12.04 -8.03 10.96
C PRO A 106 11.03 -6.98 10.49
N ALA A 107 9.88 -7.36 9.92
CA ALA A 107 8.95 -6.43 9.29
C ALA A 107 8.49 -5.31 10.22
N LEU A 108 8.04 -5.64 11.43
CA LEU A 108 7.52 -4.65 12.39
C LEU A 108 8.62 -3.69 12.87
N GLU A 109 9.82 -4.19 13.13
CA GLU A 109 10.97 -3.38 13.49
C GLU A 109 11.31 -2.39 12.36
N ARG A 110 11.37 -2.86 11.12
CA ARG A 110 11.62 -2.01 9.94
C ARG A 110 10.57 -0.93 9.76
N LEU A 111 9.29 -1.27 9.91
CA LEU A 111 8.19 -0.32 9.81
C LEU A 111 8.24 0.74 10.92
N ASN A 112 8.58 0.35 12.15
CA ASN A 112 8.76 1.29 13.24
C ASN A 112 9.87 2.31 12.97
N MET A 113 10.99 1.85 12.41
CA MET A 113 12.17 2.69 12.12
C MET A 113 12.04 3.51 10.83
N ALA A 114 11.16 3.15 9.92
CA ALA A 114 10.99 3.84 8.64
C ALA A 114 10.16 5.12 8.78
N PRO A 115 10.32 6.10 7.87
CA PRO A 115 9.51 7.31 7.82
C PRO A 115 8.12 7.04 7.22
N VAL A 116 7.46 6.00 7.72
CA VAL A 116 6.08 5.61 7.36
C VAL A 116 5.13 6.15 8.42
N GLY A 117 4.08 6.82 8.00
CA GLY A 117 3.05 7.36 8.88
C GLY A 117 2.10 6.26 9.37
N GLU A 118 1.45 5.58 8.43
CA GLU A 118 0.51 4.50 8.72
C GLU A 118 0.68 3.34 7.74
N VAL A 119 0.41 2.13 8.20
CA VAL A 119 0.43 0.88 7.41
C VAL A 119 -0.96 0.29 7.45
N VAL A 120 -1.72 0.45 6.37
CA VAL A 120 -3.11 0.00 6.28
C VAL A 120 -3.17 -1.35 5.58
N VAL A 121 -3.66 -2.35 6.29
CA VAL A 121 -3.77 -3.73 5.79
C VAL A 121 -5.16 -4.29 6.05
N THR A 122 -5.46 -5.47 5.54
CA THR A 122 -6.72 -6.15 5.84
C THR A 122 -6.49 -7.37 6.74
N ASN A 123 -7.58 -7.87 7.34
CA ASN A 123 -7.58 -9.09 8.16
C ASN A 123 -7.64 -10.39 7.33
N THR A 124 -7.17 -10.37 6.07
CA THR A 124 -7.00 -11.59 5.26
C THR A 124 -5.98 -12.56 5.86
N ILE A 125 -5.04 -12.03 6.63
CA ILE A 125 -4.09 -12.79 7.45
C ILE A 125 -4.26 -12.29 8.87
N HIS A 126 -4.32 -13.23 9.82
CA HIS A 126 -4.46 -12.90 11.24
C HIS A 126 -3.24 -12.11 11.73
N PHE A 127 -3.50 -10.97 12.36
CA PHE A 127 -2.47 -10.10 12.93
C PHE A 127 -2.85 -9.71 14.35
N ASP A 128 -2.10 -10.16 15.32
CA ASP A 128 -2.31 -9.98 16.76
C ASP A 128 -1.16 -9.26 17.49
N ARG A 129 -0.26 -8.62 16.71
CA ARG A 129 0.95 -7.95 17.19
C ARG A 129 0.88 -6.42 17.09
N GLN A 130 -0.31 -5.82 17.26
CA GLN A 130 -0.51 -4.37 17.20
C GLN A 130 0.30 -3.62 18.27
N ASP A 131 0.54 -4.24 19.41
CA ASP A 131 1.40 -3.73 20.49
C ASP A 131 2.86 -3.56 20.09
N GLN A 132 3.33 -4.28 19.06
CA GLN A 132 4.69 -4.19 18.54
C GLN A 132 4.86 -3.11 17.47
N CYS A 133 3.79 -2.65 16.84
CA CYS A 133 3.82 -1.58 15.85
C CYS A 133 2.48 -0.84 15.78
N GLU A 134 2.40 0.30 16.44
CA GLU A 134 1.19 1.14 16.46
C GLU A 134 0.82 1.74 15.10
N LYS A 135 1.77 1.73 14.14
CA LYS A 135 1.53 2.22 12.78
C LYS A 135 0.61 1.30 11.98
N VAL A 136 0.46 0.02 12.38
CA VAL A 136 -0.34 -0.97 11.64
C VAL A 136 -1.81 -0.83 11.99
N ARG A 137 -2.62 -0.51 10.98
CA ARG A 137 -4.09 -0.49 11.04
C ARG A 137 -4.64 -1.65 10.24
N VAL A 138 -5.42 -2.49 10.88
CA VAL A 138 -6.09 -3.62 10.24
C VAL A 138 -7.54 -3.28 9.94
N LEU A 139 -7.93 -3.38 8.68
CA LEU A 139 -9.31 -3.19 8.23
C LEU A 139 -10.02 -4.54 8.12
N ASP A 140 -11.23 -4.60 8.64
CA ASP A 140 -12.05 -5.81 8.57
C ASP A 140 -12.77 -5.90 7.21
N ILE A 141 -12.60 -7.04 6.53
CA ILE A 141 -13.25 -7.34 5.24
C ILE A 141 -14.38 -8.38 5.38
N SER A 142 -14.75 -8.75 6.59
CA SER A 142 -15.74 -9.82 6.85
C SER A 142 -17.10 -9.52 6.23
N GLN A 143 -17.57 -8.27 6.27
CA GLN A 143 -18.84 -7.86 5.65
C GLN A 143 -18.81 -8.03 4.13
N MET A 144 -17.72 -7.66 3.48
CA MET A 144 -17.57 -7.84 2.02
C MET A 144 -17.60 -9.32 1.65
N LEU A 145 -16.90 -10.16 2.42
CA LEU A 145 -16.89 -11.61 2.20
C LEU A 145 -18.28 -12.24 2.47
N ALA A 146 -18.95 -11.84 3.53
CA ALA A 146 -20.29 -12.30 3.85
C ALA A 146 -21.29 -11.96 2.74
N GLU A 147 -21.23 -10.73 2.20
CA GLU A 147 -22.09 -10.33 1.09
C GLU A 147 -21.76 -11.11 -0.20
N ALA A 148 -20.48 -11.39 -0.48
CA ALA A 148 -20.08 -12.21 -1.61
C ALA A 148 -20.61 -13.64 -1.47
N ILE A 149 -20.49 -14.26 -0.30
CA ILE A 149 -21.02 -15.61 -0.01
C ILE A 149 -22.54 -15.63 -0.19
N LYS A 150 -23.25 -14.64 0.38
CA LYS A 150 -24.70 -14.53 0.27
C LYS A 150 -25.13 -14.43 -1.19
N ARG A 151 -24.48 -13.59 -1.99
CA ARG A 151 -24.81 -13.44 -3.42
C ARG A 151 -24.58 -14.72 -4.20
N ILE A 152 -23.47 -15.40 -3.97
CA ILE A 152 -23.19 -16.70 -4.60
C ILE A 152 -24.29 -17.71 -4.24
N HIS A 153 -24.68 -17.80 -2.97
CA HIS A 153 -25.75 -18.70 -2.52
C HIS A 153 -27.11 -18.39 -3.16
N LEU A 154 -27.40 -17.11 -3.43
CA LEU A 154 -28.62 -16.65 -4.06
C LEU A 154 -28.54 -16.56 -5.59
N GLU A 155 -27.47 -17.11 -6.20
CA GLU A 155 -27.21 -17.06 -7.66
C GLU A 155 -27.16 -15.63 -8.22
N GLN A 156 -26.75 -14.66 -7.41
CA GLN A 156 -26.62 -13.26 -7.79
C GLN A 156 -25.19 -12.91 -8.20
N SER A 157 -25.04 -11.90 -9.06
CA SER A 157 -23.73 -11.42 -9.50
C SER A 157 -22.94 -10.78 -8.35
N ILE A 158 -21.67 -11.15 -8.22
CA ILE A 158 -20.71 -10.52 -7.30
C ILE A 158 -19.95 -9.36 -7.95
N SER A 159 -20.08 -9.16 -9.27
CA SER A 159 -19.31 -8.15 -10.02
C SER A 159 -19.47 -6.74 -9.45
N SER A 160 -20.66 -6.40 -8.95
CA SER A 160 -20.94 -5.08 -8.36
C SER A 160 -20.19 -4.84 -7.04
N LEU A 161 -19.65 -5.86 -6.40
CA LEU A 161 -18.80 -5.69 -5.21
C LEU A 161 -17.39 -5.19 -5.57
N PHE A 162 -17.00 -5.31 -6.84
CA PHE A 162 -15.67 -4.92 -7.33
C PHE A 162 -15.68 -3.68 -8.23
N ILE A 163 -16.89 -3.17 -8.59
CA ILE A 163 -17.08 -2.06 -9.56
C ILE A 163 -17.69 -0.83 -8.85
N GLN A 164 -17.29 -0.54 -7.66
CA GLN A 164 -17.65 0.75 -7.04
C GLN A 164 -16.52 1.74 -7.17
#